data_ba052190ff742c9fa7a4ef78e30e9caf
#
_entry.id   ba052190ff742c9fa7a4ef78e30e9caf
#
_cell.length_a   1.000
_cell.length_b   1.000
_cell.length_c   1.000
_cell.angle_alpha   90.00
_cell.angle_beta   90.00
_cell.angle_gamma   90.00
#
_symmetry.space_group_name_H-M   'P 1'
#
loop_
_entity.id
_entity.type
_entity.pdbx_description
1 polymer ?
#
loop_
_entity_poly.entity_id
_entity_poly.type
_entity_poly.pdbx_seq_one_letter_code
_entity_poly.pdbx_strand_id
1 'polypeptide(L)'
;MLSLEWTRNSWEEYLWYIDNDKASARKVNRLIKEMLRSGCADEGEGMPEPLRGDLSGYWSRRIGKKDRLVYRIEEDRLTIYQCGGHYDDK
;
A
#
# COMPACT_ATOMS: atom_id res chain seq x y z
N MET A 1 12.50 1.87 14.15
CA MET A 1 12.18 2.57 12.92
C MET A 1 11.88 1.56 11.81
N LEU A 2 10.80 1.76 11.09
CA LEU A 2 10.42 0.82 10.05
C LEU A 2 11.28 0.99 8.81
N SER A 3 11.68 -0.13 8.23
CA SER A 3 12.22 -0.12 6.88
C SER A 3 11.07 -0.31 5.90
N LEU A 4 11.28 0.07 4.64
CA LEU A 4 10.27 -0.03 3.61
C LEU A 4 10.70 -1.05 2.59
N GLU A 5 9.81 -2.01 2.31
CA GLU A 5 10.08 -3.04 1.33
C GLU A 5 8.92 -3.14 0.35
N TRP A 6 9.23 -3.40 -0.90
CA TRP A 6 8.25 -3.59 -1.95
C TRP A 6 8.40 -4.99 -2.52
N THR A 7 7.29 -5.62 -2.85
CA THR A 7 7.38 -6.77 -3.74
C THR A 7 7.65 -6.24 -5.14
N ARG A 8 8.13 -7.12 -6.02
CA ARG A 8 8.40 -6.69 -7.38
C ARG A 8 7.14 -6.16 -8.05
N ASN A 9 6.02 -6.86 -7.89
CA ASN A 9 4.77 -6.43 -8.51
C ASN A 9 4.31 -5.09 -7.98
N SER A 10 4.37 -4.89 -6.66
CA SER A 10 3.90 -3.63 -6.10
C SER A 10 4.78 -2.48 -6.55
N TRP A 11 6.08 -2.71 -6.67
CA TRP A 11 6.99 -1.68 -7.16
C TRP A 11 6.63 -1.28 -8.59
N GLU A 12 6.36 -2.25 -9.45
CA GLU A 12 5.98 -1.96 -10.83
C GLU A 12 4.64 -1.23 -10.90
N GLU A 13 3.70 -1.60 -10.03
CA GLU A 13 2.42 -0.89 -9.97
C GLU A 13 2.60 0.55 -9.53
N TYR A 14 3.47 0.78 -8.57
CA TYR A 14 3.77 2.13 -8.12
C TYR A 14 4.41 2.96 -9.24
N LEU A 15 5.34 2.39 -9.98
CA LEU A 15 5.95 3.08 -11.09
C LEU A 15 4.93 3.43 -12.17
N TRP A 16 3.93 2.58 -12.36
CA TRP A 16 2.87 2.88 -13.29
C TRP A 16 2.11 4.14 -12.88
N TYR A 17 1.81 4.26 -11.59
CA TYR A 17 1.17 5.50 -11.09
C TYR A 17 2.05 6.72 -11.35
N ILE A 18 3.35 6.59 -11.10
CA ILE A 18 4.26 7.70 -11.31
C ILE A 18 4.16 8.21 -12.75
N ASP A 19 4.05 7.31 -13.71
CA ASP A 19 4.03 7.67 -15.11
C ASP A 19 2.65 8.06 -15.61
N ASN A 20 1.59 7.55 -15.01
CA ASN A 20 0.26 7.65 -15.60
C ASN A 20 -0.78 8.32 -14.70
N ASP A 21 -0.56 8.37 -13.39
CA ASP A 21 -1.56 8.90 -12.47
C ASP A 21 -0.87 9.47 -11.25
N LYS A 22 -0.38 10.68 -11.41
CA LYS A 22 0.44 11.30 -10.37
C LYS A 22 -0.33 11.58 -9.09
N ALA A 23 -1.63 11.82 -9.20
CA ALA A 23 -2.43 12.05 -8.00
C ALA A 23 -2.47 10.81 -7.13
N SER A 24 -2.63 9.63 -7.75
CA SER A 24 -2.59 8.38 -7.01
C SER A 24 -1.21 8.10 -6.44
N ALA A 25 -0.16 8.41 -7.20
CA ALA A 25 1.20 8.24 -6.69
C ALA A 25 1.41 9.08 -5.44
N ARG A 26 0.94 10.32 -5.45
CA ARG A 26 1.06 11.19 -4.29
C ARG A 26 0.27 10.65 -3.10
N LYS A 27 -0.91 10.08 -3.35
CA LYS A 27 -1.68 9.49 -2.28
C LYS A 27 -0.95 8.30 -1.67
N VAL A 28 -0.37 7.45 -2.50
CA VAL A 28 0.42 6.32 -2.02
C VAL A 28 1.59 6.81 -1.18
N ASN A 29 2.30 7.84 -1.66
CA ASN A 29 3.41 8.42 -0.91
C ASN A 29 2.96 8.88 0.48
N ARG A 30 1.81 9.54 0.54
CA ARG A 30 1.28 10.06 1.79
C ARG A 30 0.93 8.93 2.76
N LEU A 31 0.30 7.88 2.24
CA LEU A 31 -0.06 6.73 3.07
C LEU A 31 1.18 6.04 3.64
N ILE A 32 2.18 5.85 2.80
CA ILE A 32 3.41 5.19 3.24
C ILE A 32 4.15 6.04 4.26
N LYS A 33 4.26 7.34 4.00
CA LYS A 33 4.94 8.23 4.95
C LYS A 33 4.27 8.21 6.31
N GLU A 34 2.95 8.20 6.32
CA GLU A 34 2.23 8.16 7.58
C GLU A 34 2.53 6.87 8.35
N MET A 35 2.53 5.75 7.66
CA MET A 35 2.80 4.49 8.32
C MET A 35 4.23 4.38 8.81
N LEU A 36 5.17 4.90 8.04
CA LEU A 36 6.57 4.89 8.48
C LEU A 36 6.77 5.72 9.74
N ARG A 37 5.99 6.81 9.87
CA ARG A 37 6.10 7.67 11.03
C ARG A 37 5.39 7.08 12.24
N SER A 38 4.19 6.55 12.05
CA SER A 38 3.37 6.09 13.17
C SER A 38 3.65 4.65 13.57
N GLY A 39 4.08 3.82 12.63
CA GLY A 39 4.24 2.40 12.88
C GLY A 39 2.92 1.64 13.02
N CYS A 40 1.79 2.26 12.65
CA CYS A 40 0.48 1.66 12.85
C CYS A 40 -0.12 1.16 11.54
N ALA A 41 -0.45 -0.13 11.51
CA ALA A 41 -1.12 -0.70 10.36
C ALA A 41 -2.61 -0.37 10.35
N ASP A 42 -3.19 -0.21 11.53
CA ASP A 42 -4.65 -0.20 11.71
C ASP A 42 -5.25 1.17 11.92
N GLU A 43 -4.47 2.22 11.85
CA GLU A 43 -4.97 3.59 12.07
C GLU A 43 -4.38 4.52 11.05
N GLY A 44 -5.18 5.49 10.61
CA GLY A 44 -4.71 6.53 9.75
C GLY A 44 -5.55 6.69 8.51
N GLU A 45 -5.00 7.42 7.55
CA GLU A 45 -5.70 7.77 6.33
C GLU A 45 -5.95 6.54 5.45
N GLY A 46 -7.03 6.56 4.67
CA GLY A 46 -7.30 5.51 3.70
C GLY A 46 -8.15 4.39 4.20
N MET A 47 -8.76 4.54 5.38
CA MET A 47 -9.68 3.55 5.93
C MET A 47 -9.05 2.17 6.03
N PRO A 48 -8.03 2.02 6.90
CA PRO A 48 -7.34 0.72 7.00
C PRO A 48 -8.29 -0.41 7.36
N GLU A 49 -8.12 -1.53 6.70
CA GLU A 49 -8.99 -2.68 6.84
C GLU A 49 -8.17 -3.96 6.83
N PRO A 50 -8.38 -4.87 7.79
CA PRO A 50 -7.66 -6.14 7.75
C PRO A 50 -8.22 -7.04 6.66
N LEU A 51 -7.34 -7.80 6.04
CA LEU A 51 -7.73 -8.73 4.99
C LEU A 51 -7.87 -10.13 5.57
N ARG A 52 -8.55 -11.00 4.81
CA ARG A 52 -8.86 -12.35 5.26
C ARG A 52 -8.37 -13.36 4.25
N GLY A 53 -8.51 -14.64 4.62
CA GLY A 53 -8.14 -15.72 3.73
C GLY A 53 -6.65 -15.78 3.52
N ASP A 54 -6.26 -15.90 2.27
CA ASP A 54 -4.85 -16.03 1.92
C ASP A 54 -4.03 -14.80 2.29
N LEU A 55 -4.70 -13.66 2.46
CA LEU A 55 -4.02 -12.42 2.82
C LEU A 55 -4.22 -12.06 4.28
N SER A 56 -4.57 -13.03 5.10
CA SER A 56 -4.68 -12.81 6.53
C SER A 56 -3.35 -12.29 7.08
N GLY A 57 -3.40 -11.24 7.87
CA GLY A 57 -2.20 -10.59 8.37
C GLY A 57 -1.82 -9.36 7.59
N TYR A 58 -2.42 -9.18 6.42
CA TYR A 58 -2.22 -7.98 5.62
C TYR A 58 -3.38 -7.03 5.84
N TRP A 59 -3.14 -5.78 5.48
CA TRP A 59 -4.12 -4.70 5.59
C TRP A 59 -4.23 -4.01 4.25
N SER A 60 -5.32 -3.28 4.05
CA SER A 60 -5.45 -2.45 2.86
C SER A 60 -5.86 -1.04 3.24
N ARG A 61 -5.40 -0.08 2.47
CA ARG A 61 -5.84 1.31 2.56
C ARG A 61 -6.28 1.76 1.18
N ARG A 62 -7.25 2.64 1.13
CA ARG A 62 -7.79 3.11 -0.14
C ARG A 62 -6.85 4.11 -0.78
N ILE A 63 -6.54 3.88 -2.05
CA ILE A 63 -5.85 4.84 -2.88
C ILE A 63 -6.90 5.66 -3.64
N GLY A 64 -7.87 4.99 -4.20
CA GLY A 64 -8.99 5.59 -4.90
C GLY A 64 -10.24 4.78 -4.64
N LYS A 65 -11.24 4.91 -5.52
CA LYS A 65 -12.50 4.20 -5.31
C LYS A 65 -12.34 2.70 -5.35
N LYS A 66 -11.50 2.21 -6.25
CA LYS A 66 -11.32 0.79 -6.44
C LYS A 66 -9.94 0.31 -6.07
N ASP A 67 -8.97 1.20 -6.13
CA ASP A 67 -7.58 0.81 -5.96
C ASP A 67 -7.20 0.83 -4.50
N ARG A 68 -6.45 -0.19 -4.09
CA ARG A 68 -6.05 -0.36 -2.71
C ARG A 68 -4.56 -0.56 -2.60
N LEU A 69 -4.01 -0.07 -1.51
CA LEU A 69 -2.63 -0.34 -1.11
C LEU A 69 -2.68 -1.48 -0.12
N VAL A 70 -2.11 -2.63 -0.48
CA VAL A 70 -2.09 -3.80 0.40
C VAL A 70 -0.70 -3.90 1.02
N TYR A 71 -0.66 -4.00 2.34
CA TYR A 71 0.59 -3.90 3.07
C TYR A 71 0.54 -4.71 4.34
N ARG A 72 1.70 -4.84 4.96
CA ARG A 72 1.83 -5.54 6.21
C ARG A 72 2.96 -4.89 7.00
N ILE A 73 2.74 -4.69 8.29
CA ILE A 73 3.79 -4.22 9.18
C ILE A 73 4.13 -5.37 10.11
N GLU A 74 5.38 -5.79 10.09
CA GLU A 74 5.82 -6.92 10.87
C GLU A 74 7.20 -6.60 11.41
N GLU A 75 7.36 -6.70 12.72
CA GLU A 75 8.60 -6.34 13.36
C GLU A 75 8.94 -4.89 13.01
N ASP A 76 10.04 -4.66 12.34
CA ASP A 76 10.40 -3.30 11.96
C ASP A 76 10.37 -3.09 10.44
N ARG A 77 9.46 -3.80 9.75
CA ARG A 77 9.35 -3.70 8.30
C ARG A 77 7.93 -3.38 7.87
N LEU A 78 7.81 -2.42 6.97
CA LEU A 78 6.58 -2.17 6.24
C LEU A 78 6.77 -2.74 4.83
N THR A 79 6.00 -3.76 4.51
CA THR A 79 6.08 -4.40 3.19
C THR A 79 4.86 -4.04 2.39
N ILE A 80 5.06 -3.51 1.19
CA ILE A 80 3.99 -3.20 0.26
C ILE A 80 3.83 -4.39 -0.67
N TYR A 81 2.68 -5.04 -0.58
CA TYR A 81 2.40 -6.23 -1.33
C TYR A 81 1.72 -5.94 -2.66
N GLN A 82 0.83 -4.94 -2.66
CA GLN A 82 0.07 -4.58 -3.86
C GLN A 82 -0.18 -3.08 -3.84
N CYS A 83 -0.09 -2.46 -4.98
CA CYS A 83 -0.25 -1.02 -5.11
C CYS A 83 -1.18 -0.74 -6.27
N GLY A 84 -2.48 -0.89 -6.04
CA GLY A 84 -3.51 -0.61 -7.01
C GLY A 84 -3.96 -1.78 -7.83
N GLY A 85 -3.08 -2.41 -8.55
CA GLY A 85 -3.45 -3.62 -9.28
C GLY A 85 -4.05 -3.40 -10.64
N HIS A 86 -3.73 -2.32 -11.32
CA HIS A 86 -4.31 -2.06 -12.62
C HIS A 86 -3.81 -3.00 -13.71
N TYR A 87 -2.82 -3.79 -13.42
CA TYR A 87 -2.40 -4.80 -14.38
C TYR A 87 -3.44 -5.88 -14.57
N ASP A 88 -4.32 -6.01 -13.63
CA ASP A 88 -5.31 -7.07 -13.64
C ASP A 88 -6.52 -6.73 -14.49
N ASP A 89 -6.54 -5.58 -15.08
CA ASP A 89 -7.70 -5.09 -15.80
C ASP A 89 -7.64 -5.36 -17.29
N LYS A 90 -6.83 -6.25 -17.69
CA LYS A 90 -6.68 -6.52 -19.11
C LYS A 90 -7.74 -7.33 -19.71
#